data_05760f03b1f786d7ddde38c3480858ef
#
_entry.id   05760f03b1f786d7ddde38c3480858ef
#
_cell.length_a   1.000
_cell.length_b   1.000
_cell.length_c   1.000
_cell.angle_alpha   90.00
_cell.angle_beta   90.00
_cell.angle_gamma   90.00
#
_symmetry.space_group_name_H-M   'P 1'
#
loop_
_entity.id
_entity.type
_entity.pdbx_description
1 polymer ?
#
loop_
_entity_poly.entity_id
_entity_poly.type
_entity_poly.pdbx_seq_one_letter_code
_entity_poly.pdbx_strand_id
1 'polypeptide(L)'
;MPWKKSEPMEQRIEFVLKALRAENFRALCLEYGISAKTGYKWQERFLRFGMGGMEEESRRPHSHAEQLGEAEVCAIVSLKMAHPRWGPRKIRELYLRQHGEVASESSFKRVLERAGLSEKRKRRRVVLEGGRLSSGRRAQAVNEVWTVDFKGWWRTRAGRCEPLTVRDEYSRYVLELRAMENGRSQNVRQSFERLFERHGLPQAIRSDNGAPFASVQTLHGLSRLSAWWVALGIDLERGRVGCPQDNAAHERLHRDVSLELEGLGEESQQGLDLWRQEFNYQRPHEALQMRFPGEVYQNSSRTFEGTPEELIYPGMARRQVDQHGQISWQDQKLFLSRSLAGWSVGLKGGGGDFIEIWFVRLLLGHIDQNNLSFLRADIPPQEAGQKLRKIVT
;
A
#
# COMPACT_ATOMS: atom_id res chain seq x y z
N MET A 1 -12.99 -12.52 -57.34
CA MET A 1 -12.40 -13.53 -56.45
C MET A 1 -11.29 -12.84 -55.67
N PRO A 2 -11.26 -12.91 -54.32
CA PRO A 2 -10.17 -12.29 -53.57
C PRO A 2 -8.90 -13.10 -53.82
N TRP A 3 -7.82 -12.42 -54.19
CA TRP A 3 -6.49 -12.99 -54.40
C TRP A 3 -6.02 -13.58 -53.06
N LYS A 4 -5.66 -14.89 -53.06
CA LYS A 4 -4.94 -15.50 -51.94
C LYS A 4 -3.61 -14.77 -51.80
N LYS A 5 -3.37 -14.08 -50.69
CA LYS A 5 -2.05 -13.64 -50.27
C LYS A 5 -1.25 -14.92 -49.97
N SER A 6 -0.42 -15.38 -50.90
CA SER A 6 0.53 -16.44 -50.59
C SER A 6 1.55 -15.93 -49.59
N GLU A 7 1.94 -16.74 -48.62
CA GLU A 7 3.00 -16.39 -47.67
C GLU A 7 4.35 -16.24 -48.39
N PRO A 8 5.25 -15.33 -47.95
CA PRO A 8 6.57 -15.12 -48.58
C PRO A 8 7.39 -16.41 -48.73
N MET A 9 7.20 -17.38 -47.83
CA MET A 9 7.87 -18.67 -47.90
C MET A 9 7.36 -19.52 -49.07
N GLU A 10 6.06 -19.56 -49.30
CA GLU A 10 5.44 -20.29 -50.39
C GLU A 10 5.91 -19.73 -51.74
N GLN A 11 5.98 -18.42 -51.88
CA GLN A 11 6.49 -17.74 -53.07
C GLN A 11 7.97 -18.08 -53.38
N ARG A 12 8.79 -18.17 -52.33
CA ARG A 12 10.21 -18.55 -52.47
C ARG A 12 10.36 -19.98 -52.92
N ILE A 13 9.58 -20.90 -52.37
CA ILE A 13 9.57 -22.30 -52.76
C ILE A 13 9.13 -22.44 -54.19
N GLU A 14 8.04 -21.79 -54.59
CA GLU A 14 7.53 -21.83 -55.97
C GLU A 14 8.56 -21.27 -56.96
N PHE A 15 9.15 -20.12 -56.64
CA PHE A 15 10.22 -19.51 -57.44
C PHE A 15 11.39 -20.48 -57.66
N VAL A 16 11.91 -21.07 -56.57
CA VAL A 16 13.10 -21.93 -56.64
C VAL A 16 12.82 -23.20 -57.46
N LEU A 17 11.65 -23.84 -57.25
CA LEU A 17 11.25 -25.03 -58.00
C LEU A 17 11.14 -24.72 -59.51
N LYS A 18 10.63 -23.53 -59.88
CA LYS A 18 10.62 -23.08 -61.28
C LYS A 18 12.03 -22.75 -61.80
N ALA A 19 12.85 -22.11 -60.93
CA ALA A 19 14.23 -21.71 -61.29
C ALA A 19 15.16 -22.89 -61.61
N LEU A 20 14.92 -24.04 -60.99
CA LEU A 20 15.67 -25.29 -61.31
C LEU A 20 15.41 -25.83 -62.70
N ARG A 21 14.32 -25.40 -63.37
CA ARG A 21 13.91 -25.88 -64.74
C ARG A 21 13.84 -24.77 -65.74
N ALA A 22 14.17 -23.54 -65.38
CA ALA A 22 14.02 -22.37 -66.21
C ALA A 22 15.15 -22.24 -67.18
N GLU A 23 14.85 -22.13 -68.50
CA GLU A 23 15.80 -21.81 -69.53
C GLU A 23 16.34 -20.37 -69.49
N ASN A 24 15.49 -19.44 -68.98
CA ASN A 24 15.86 -18.03 -68.74
C ASN A 24 15.61 -17.60 -67.28
N PHE A 25 16.64 -17.74 -66.48
CA PHE A 25 16.61 -17.40 -65.08
C PHE A 25 16.29 -15.91 -64.76
N ARG A 26 16.84 -15.00 -65.66
CA ARG A 26 16.61 -13.56 -65.44
C ARG A 26 15.16 -13.16 -65.72
N ALA A 27 14.55 -13.75 -66.77
CA ALA A 27 13.14 -13.51 -67.04
C ALA A 27 12.25 -13.99 -65.91
N LEU A 28 12.54 -15.14 -65.30
CA LEU A 28 11.83 -15.63 -64.15
C LEU A 28 11.98 -14.72 -62.93
N CYS A 29 13.19 -14.16 -62.69
CA CYS A 29 13.35 -13.19 -61.59
C CYS A 29 12.51 -11.93 -61.81
N LEU A 30 12.37 -11.45 -63.05
CA LEU A 30 11.51 -10.32 -63.38
C LEU A 30 10.02 -10.64 -63.13
N GLU A 31 9.57 -11.85 -63.51
CA GLU A 31 8.20 -12.31 -63.24
C GLU A 31 7.85 -12.26 -61.77
N TYR A 32 8.78 -12.65 -60.88
CA TYR A 32 8.63 -12.62 -59.43
C TYR A 32 8.99 -11.28 -58.79
N GLY A 33 9.34 -10.26 -59.57
CA GLY A 33 9.70 -8.92 -59.09
C GLY A 33 10.94 -8.87 -58.21
N ILE A 34 11.88 -9.83 -58.37
CA ILE A 34 13.13 -9.91 -57.60
C ILE A 34 14.36 -9.68 -58.49
N SER A 35 15.45 -9.22 -57.87
CA SER A 35 16.73 -9.12 -58.57
C SER A 35 17.33 -10.51 -58.82
N ALA A 36 18.12 -10.67 -59.89
CA ALA A 36 18.86 -11.91 -60.18
C ALA A 36 19.74 -12.33 -58.99
N LYS A 37 20.36 -11.36 -58.28
CA LYS A 37 21.13 -11.61 -57.05
C LYS A 37 20.29 -12.27 -55.96
N THR A 38 19.07 -11.79 -55.78
CA THR A 38 18.11 -12.38 -54.82
C THR A 38 17.67 -13.76 -55.26
N GLY A 39 17.44 -13.95 -56.53
CA GLY A 39 17.09 -15.24 -57.10
C GLY A 39 18.18 -16.31 -56.88
N TYR A 40 19.43 -15.99 -57.22
CA TYR A 40 20.58 -16.87 -56.98
C TYR A 40 20.78 -17.19 -55.51
N LYS A 41 20.61 -16.20 -54.60
CA LYS A 41 20.67 -16.42 -53.18
C LYS A 41 19.69 -17.49 -52.72
N TRP A 42 18.42 -17.43 -53.13
CA TRP A 42 17.40 -18.41 -52.72
C TRP A 42 17.62 -19.77 -53.38
N GLN A 43 18.07 -19.81 -54.64
CA GLN A 43 18.42 -21.06 -55.31
C GLN A 43 19.60 -21.77 -54.64
N GLU A 44 20.67 -21.06 -54.28
CA GLU A 44 21.81 -21.61 -53.56
C GLU A 44 21.42 -22.15 -52.19
N ARG A 45 20.60 -21.39 -51.44
CA ARG A 45 20.12 -21.82 -50.13
C ARG A 45 19.25 -23.09 -50.20
N PHE A 46 18.43 -23.20 -51.25
CA PHE A 46 17.64 -24.39 -51.48
C PHE A 46 18.52 -25.60 -51.82
N LEU A 47 19.48 -25.43 -52.68
CA LEU A 47 20.39 -26.51 -53.07
C LEU A 47 21.23 -27.00 -51.89
N ARG A 48 21.56 -26.10 -50.97
CA ARG A 48 22.41 -26.39 -49.82
C ARG A 48 21.65 -26.93 -48.61
N PHE A 49 20.47 -26.44 -48.35
CA PHE A 49 19.72 -26.68 -47.11
C PHE A 49 18.27 -27.22 -47.34
N GLY A 50 17.89 -27.45 -48.59
CA GLY A 50 16.54 -27.86 -48.96
C GLY A 50 15.47 -26.84 -48.54
N MET A 51 14.31 -27.32 -48.13
CA MET A 51 13.18 -26.50 -47.69
C MET A 51 13.53 -25.62 -46.51
N GLY A 52 14.37 -26.08 -45.59
CA GLY A 52 14.82 -25.29 -44.43
C GLY A 52 15.61 -24.03 -44.83
N GLY A 53 16.24 -24.02 -46.02
CA GLY A 53 16.91 -22.86 -46.57
C GLY A 53 15.99 -21.70 -46.99
N MET A 54 14.65 -21.94 -47.04
CA MET A 54 13.66 -20.93 -47.43
C MET A 54 13.23 -20.03 -46.26
N GLU A 55 13.56 -20.39 -45.04
CA GLU A 55 13.33 -19.57 -43.86
C GLU A 55 14.27 -18.35 -43.87
N GLU A 56 13.82 -17.26 -43.25
CA GLU A 56 14.69 -16.11 -43.04
C GLU A 56 15.64 -16.32 -41.88
N GLU A 57 16.93 -16.21 -42.15
CA GLU A 57 17.91 -16.16 -41.08
C GLU A 57 17.84 -14.82 -40.33
N SER A 58 18.01 -14.87 -39.05
CA SER A 58 18.09 -13.66 -38.23
C SER A 58 19.25 -12.77 -38.69
N ARG A 59 18.96 -11.52 -39.00
CA ARG A 59 19.98 -10.52 -39.39
C ARG A 59 20.62 -9.88 -38.15
N ARG A 60 20.29 -10.36 -36.95
CA ARG A 60 20.85 -9.83 -35.71
C ARG A 60 22.33 -10.22 -35.59
N PRO A 61 23.19 -9.28 -35.17
CA PRO A 61 24.58 -9.63 -34.86
C PRO A 61 24.60 -10.75 -33.81
N HIS A 62 25.53 -11.67 -33.93
CA HIS A 62 25.71 -12.78 -33.00
C HIS A 62 26.23 -12.30 -31.65
N SER A 63 26.93 -11.17 -31.58
CA SER A 63 27.42 -10.54 -30.37
C SER A 63 27.25 -9.00 -30.46
N HIS A 64 27.05 -8.36 -29.35
CA HIS A 64 27.08 -6.91 -29.19
C HIS A 64 28.14 -6.56 -28.14
N ALA A 65 28.91 -5.49 -28.38
CA ALA A 65 29.94 -5.03 -27.44
C ALA A 65 29.39 -4.70 -26.03
N GLU A 66 28.12 -4.33 -25.98
CA GLU A 66 27.39 -4.02 -24.70
C GLU A 66 26.56 -5.21 -24.19
N GLN A 67 26.86 -6.43 -24.61
CA GLN A 67 26.14 -7.59 -24.09
C GLN A 67 26.63 -7.90 -22.68
N LEU A 68 25.67 -8.07 -21.75
CA LEU A 68 25.98 -8.48 -20.37
C LEU A 68 26.74 -9.80 -20.37
N GLY A 69 27.79 -9.87 -19.55
CA GLY A 69 28.55 -11.07 -19.30
C GLY A 69 27.73 -12.16 -18.61
N GLU A 70 28.16 -13.40 -18.75
CA GLU A 70 27.48 -14.55 -18.14
C GLU A 70 27.38 -14.41 -16.60
N ALA A 71 28.43 -13.93 -15.95
CA ALA A 71 28.44 -13.69 -14.51
C ALA A 71 27.40 -12.68 -14.07
N GLU A 72 27.23 -11.59 -14.84
CA GLU A 72 26.18 -10.58 -14.56
C GLU A 72 24.79 -11.16 -14.74
N VAL A 73 24.56 -11.93 -15.80
CA VAL A 73 23.29 -12.61 -16.06
C VAL A 73 22.95 -13.57 -14.93
N CYS A 74 23.92 -14.37 -14.48
CA CYS A 74 23.74 -15.28 -13.33
C CYS A 74 23.41 -14.53 -12.05
N ALA A 75 24.09 -13.42 -11.76
CA ALA A 75 23.81 -12.60 -10.57
C ALA A 75 22.40 -11.99 -10.61
N ILE A 76 21.98 -11.46 -11.75
CA ILE A 76 20.61 -10.92 -11.96
C ILE A 76 19.56 -12.01 -11.71
N VAL A 77 19.77 -13.20 -12.27
CA VAL A 77 18.85 -14.35 -12.12
C VAL A 77 18.81 -14.78 -10.66
N SER A 78 19.97 -14.89 -9.98
CA SER A 78 20.04 -15.27 -8.56
C SER A 78 19.30 -14.29 -7.66
N LEU A 79 19.46 -12.98 -7.87
CA LEU A 79 18.70 -11.95 -7.15
C LEU A 79 17.19 -12.07 -7.39
N LYS A 80 16.79 -12.39 -8.61
CA LYS A 80 15.38 -12.59 -8.94
C LYS A 80 14.82 -13.86 -8.30
N MET A 81 15.58 -14.93 -8.19
CA MET A 81 15.18 -16.15 -7.50
C MET A 81 15.05 -15.94 -6.00
N ALA A 82 15.94 -15.16 -5.39
CA ALA A 82 15.83 -14.76 -3.98
C ALA A 82 14.60 -13.88 -3.71
N HIS A 83 14.19 -13.05 -4.68
CA HIS A 83 13.04 -12.16 -4.56
C HIS A 83 12.04 -12.35 -5.71
N PRO A 84 11.30 -13.47 -5.77
CA PRO A 84 10.50 -13.85 -6.94
C PRO A 84 9.42 -12.83 -7.33
N ARG A 85 8.93 -12.06 -6.37
CA ARG A 85 7.86 -11.07 -6.56
C ARG A 85 8.36 -9.68 -6.99
N TRP A 86 9.68 -9.44 -6.95
CA TRP A 86 10.21 -8.12 -7.27
C TRP A 86 10.41 -7.94 -8.79
N GLY A 87 10.01 -6.75 -9.25
CA GLY A 87 10.15 -6.39 -10.67
C GLY A 87 11.58 -6.01 -11.04
N PRO A 88 11.88 -5.90 -12.37
CA PRO A 88 13.23 -5.61 -12.88
C PRO A 88 13.88 -4.37 -12.26
N ARG A 89 13.10 -3.32 -11.96
CA ARG A 89 13.61 -2.08 -11.34
C ARG A 89 14.19 -2.33 -9.95
N LYS A 90 13.50 -3.11 -9.13
CA LYS A 90 13.96 -3.42 -7.78
C LYS A 90 15.19 -4.33 -7.79
N ILE A 91 15.18 -5.34 -8.67
CA ILE A 91 16.34 -6.24 -8.86
C ILE A 91 17.55 -5.44 -9.35
N ARG A 92 17.35 -4.49 -10.28
CA ARG A 92 18.40 -3.60 -10.75
C ARG A 92 18.99 -2.75 -9.62
N GLU A 93 18.15 -2.19 -8.76
CA GLU A 93 18.58 -1.39 -7.61
C GLU A 93 19.42 -2.20 -6.63
N LEU A 94 18.99 -3.43 -6.31
CA LEU A 94 19.79 -4.32 -5.47
C LEU A 94 21.14 -4.64 -6.11
N TYR A 95 21.15 -4.95 -7.39
CA TYR A 95 22.37 -5.22 -8.14
C TYR A 95 23.31 -4.01 -8.10
N LEU A 96 22.78 -2.80 -8.34
CA LEU A 96 23.55 -1.55 -8.27
C LEU A 96 24.24 -1.37 -6.90
N ARG A 97 23.51 -1.64 -5.81
CA ARG A 97 24.04 -1.51 -4.45
C ARG A 97 25.11 -2.54 -4.11
N GLN A 98 25.08 -3.70 -4.75
CA GLN A 98 26.05 -4.78 -4.53
C GLN A 98 27.29 -4.66 -5.42
N HIS A 99 27.13 -4.15 -6.65
CA HIS A 99 28.18 -4.20 -7.68
C HIS A 99 28.64 -2.82 -8.17
N GLY A 100 27.99 -1.72 -7.76
CA GLY A 100 28.32 -0.35 -8.14
C GLY A 100 27.80 0.03 -9.52
N GLU A 101 28.39 -0.47 -10.59
CA GLU A 101 27.95 -0.18 -11.96
C GLU A 101 26.83 -1.14 -12.40
N VAL A 102 25.94 -0.66 -13.25
CA VAL A 102 24.77 -1.42 -13.64
C VAL A 102 24.26 -1.07 -15.03
N ALA A 103 23.86 -2.10 -15.76
CA ALA A 103 23.18 -1.96 -17.04
C ALA A 103 21.79 -1.29 -16.92
N SER A 104 21.21 -0.92 -18.05
CA SER A 104 19.89 -0.29 -18.13
C SER A 104 18.77 -1.18 -17.59
N GLU A 105 17.67 -0.57 -17.16
CA GLU A 105 16.46 -1.31 -16.74
C GLU A 105 15.95 -2.26 -17.85
N SER A 106 16.02 -1.83 -19.10
CA SER A 106 15.60 -2.66 -20.25
C SER A 106 16.49 -3.90 -20.43
N SER A 107 17.77 -3.84 -20.05
CA SER A 107 18.66 -5.01 -20.07
C SER A 107 18.24 -6.01 -18.98
N PHE A 108 18.00 -5.56 -17.75
CA PHE A 108 17.46 -6.40 -16.68
C PHE A 108 16.13 -7.06 -17.08
N LYS A 109 15.22 -6.28 -17.64
CA LYS A 109 13.93 -6.81 -18.12
C LYS A 109 14.13 -7.91 -19.15
N ARG A 110 15.00 -7.70 -20.14
CA ARG A 110 15.30 -8.71 -21.19
C ARG A 110 15.93 -9.97 -20.63
N VAL A 111 16.86 -9.85 -19.67
CA VAL A 111 17.46 -11.02 -18.99
C VAL A 111 16.38 -11.84 -18.30
N LEU A 112 15.53 -11.20 -17.49
CA LEU A 112 14.48 -11.87 -16.74
C LEU A 112 13.39 -12.47 -17.66
N GLU A 113 13.07 -11.83 -18.78
CA GLU A 113 12.16 -12.37 -19.79
C GLU A 113 12.76 -13.62 -20.48
N ARG A 114 14.04 -13.61 -20.84
CA ARG A 114 14.73 -14.76 -21.43
C ARG A 114 14.83 -15.94 -20.45
N ALA A 115 15.03 -15.64 -19.17
CA ALA A 115 15.06 -16.65 -18.11
C ALA A 115 13.65 -17.19 -17.74
N GLY A 116 12.58 -16.69 -18.38
CA GLY A 116 11.20 -17.08 -18.03
C GLY A 116 10.72 -16.58 -16.66
N LEU A 117 11.45 -15.63 -16.03
CA LEU A 117 11.19 -15.13 -14.68
C LEU A 117 10.39 -13.82 -14.66
N SER A 118 9.86 -13.39 -15.82
CA SER A 118 9.06 -12.18 -15.95
C SER A 118 7.60 -12.52 -16.22
N GLU A 119 6.70 -12.17 -15.30
CA GLU A 119 5.26 -12.30 -15.51
C GLU A 119 4.74 -11.16 -16.39
N LYS A 120 4.04 -11.47 -17.47
CA LYS A 120 3.31 -10.48 -18.26
C LYS A 120 2.14 -9.95 -17.46
N ARG A 121 2.27 -8.74 -16.88
CA ARG A 121 1.14 -8.08 -16.21
C ARG A 121 0.02 -7.81 -17.21
N LYS A 122 -1.15 -8.40 -16.99
CA LYS A 122 -2.37 -7.99 -17.69
C LYS A 122 -2.63 -6.52 -17.33
N ARG A 123 -2.60 -5.62 -18.33
CA ARG A 123 -2.98 -4.22 -18.11
C ARG A 123 -4.45 -4.17 -17.71
N ARG A 124 -4.74 -3.91 -16.43
CA ARG A 124 -6.07 -3.49 -16.02
C ARG A 124 -6.29 -2.08 -16.59
N ARG A 125 -7.34 -1.90 -17.40
CA ARG A 125 -7.86 -0.57 -17.70
C ARG A 125 -8.33 0.02 -16.36
N VAL A 126 -7.59 0.98 -15.83
CA VAL A 126 -8.05 1.79 -14.70
C VAL A 126 -8.90 2.88 -15.32
N VAL A 127 -10.21 2.74 -15.19
CA VAL A 127 -11.13 3.85 -15.46
C VAL A 127 -10.96 4.82 -14.29
N LEU A 128 -10.30 5.93 -14.54
CA LEU A 128 -10.17 7.04 -13.59
C LEU A 128 -11.44 7.87 -13.69
N GLU A 129 -12.50 7.47 -13.01
CA GLU A 129 -13.62 8.35 -12.71
C GLU A 129 -13.31 9.14 -11.45
N GLY A 130 -13.22 10.45 -11.60
CA GLY A 130 -13.14 11.41 -10.51
C GLY A 130 -11.76 11.52 -9.83
N GLY A 131 -11.35 12.76 -9.58
CA GLY A 131 -10.10 13.06 -8.90
C GLY A 131 -10.01 12.38 -7.53
N ARG A 132 -8.86 11.81 -7.22
CA ARG A 132 -8.52 11.23 -5.92
C ARG A 132 -8.46 12.34 -4.87
N LEU A 133 -9.57 12.65 -4.25
CA LEU A 133 -9.57 13.38 -2.99
C LEU A 133 -9.42 12.36 -1.86
N SER A 134 -8.19 12.15 -1.40
CA SER A 134 -7.93 11.47 -0.13
C SER A 134 -8.58 12.28 1.00
N SER A 135 -9.32 11.63 1.89
CA SER A 135 -9.98 12.31 3.01
C SER A 135 -9.04 12.71 4.15
N GLY A 136 -7.76 12.35 4.07
CA GLY A 136 -6.77 12.67 5.08
C GLY A 136 -5.68 13.61 4.55
N ARG A 137 -4.91 14.22 5.47
CA ARG A 137 -3.72 14.99 5.09
C ARG A 137 -2.72 14.07 4.38
N ARG A 138 -2.07 14.57 3.34
CA ARG A 138 -0.94 13.88 2.74
C ARG A 138 0.29 14.14 3.61
N ALA A 139 0.85 13.10 4.21
CA ALA A 139 2.06 13.21 4.99
C ALA A 139 3.22 13.77 4.12
N GLN A 140 3.88 14.80 4.62
CA GLN A 140 5.03 15.46 3.97
C GLN A 140 6.35 15.13 4.67
N ALA A 141 6.27 14.63 5.90
CA ALA A 141 7.42 14.23 6.71
C ALA A 141 7.15 12.92 7.47
N VAL A 142 8.20 12.30 7.98
CA VAL A 142 8.12 11.12 8.85
C VAL A 142 7.38 11.47 10.14
N ASN A 143 6.62 10.50 10.66
CA ASN A 143 5.81 10.63 11.88
C ASN A 143 4.71 11.70 11.84
N GLU A 144 4.40 12.31 10.70
CA GLU A 144 3.20 13.12 10.57
C GLU A 144 1.93 12.29 10.66
N VAL A 145 1.87 11.18 9.93
CA VAL A 145 0.72 10.28 9.93
C VAL A 145 1.19 8.84 9.99
N TRP A 146 0.82 8.15 11.02
CA TRP A 146 0.88 6.68 11.04
C TRP A 146 -0.47 6.12 10.60
N THR A 147 -0.44 5.11 9.77
CA THR A 147 -1.64 4.40 9.33
C THR A 147 -1.69 3.05 10.02
N VAL A 148 -2.88 2.66 10.50
CA VAL A 148 -3.11 1.39 11.19
C VAL A 148 -4.28 0.66 10.58
N ASP A 149 -4.15 -0.66 10.44
CA ASP A 149 -5.20 -1.52 9.92
C ASP A 149 -4.96 -2.98 10.33
N PHE A 150 -6.04 -3.78 10.34
CA PHE A 150 -5.94 -5.23 10.39
C PHE A 150 -5.96 -5.81 8.98
N LYS A 151 -5.03 -6.70 8.69
CA LYS A 151 -4.97 -7.37 7.38
C LYS A 151 -6.20 -8.23 7.07
N GLY A 152 -7.04 -8.46 8.04
CA GLY A 152 -8.02 -9.52 8.01
C GLY A 152 -7.41 -10.84 8.48
N TRP A 153 -8.25 -11.83 8.75
CA TRP A 153 -7.77 -13.08 9.30
C TRP A 153 -7.28 -14.06 8.25
N TRP A 154 -6.30 -14.85 8.60
CA TRP A 154 -5.89 -16.06 7.92
C TRP A 154 -5.73 -17.22 8.90
N ARG A 155 -5.66 -18.43 8.39
CA ARG A 155 -5.45 -19.62 9.21
C ARG A 155 -3.95 -19.96 9.22
N THR A 156 -3.36 -20.01 10.40
CA THR A 156 -2.00 -20.46 10.62
C THR A 156 -2.01 -21.86 11.25
N ARG A 157 -0.84 -22.47 11.40
CA ARG A 157 -0.71 -23.73 12.17
C ARG A 157 -1.08 -23.56 13.64
N ALA A 158 -0.88 -22.36 14.20
CA ALA A 158 -1.21 -22.01 15.58
C ALA A 158 -2.69 -21.60 15.76
N GLY A 159 -3.49 -21.52 14.70
CA GLY A 159 -4.89 -21.11 14.73
C GLY A 159 -5.19 -19.88 13.90
N ARG A 160 -6.22 -19.13 14.31
CA ARG A 160 -6.60 -17.87 13.66
C ARG A 160 -5.59 -16.77 13.98
N CYS A 161 -5.17 -16.03 12.97
CA CYS A 161 -4.29 -14.88 13.08
C CYS A 161 -4.93 -13.68 12.37
N GLU A 162 -4.91 -12.53 13.02
CA GLU A 162 -5.29 -11.23 12.45
C GLU A 162 -4.10 -10.27 12.57
N PRO A 163 -3.23 -10.17 11.55
CA PRO A 163 -2.07 -9.30 11.64
C PRO A 163 -2.47 -7.84 11.77
N LEU A 164 -2.05 -7.21 12.87
CA LEU A 164 -2.08 -5.77 13.04
C LEU A 164 -0.91 -5.17 12.28
N THR A 165 -1.17 -4.19 11.42
CA THR A 165 -0.16 -3.46 10.67
C THR A 165 -0.19 -2.00 11.06
N VAL A 166 0.98 -1.45 11.39
CA VAL A 166 1.17 -0.01 11.61
C VAL A 166 2.34 0.44 10.76
N ARG A 167 2.17 1.52 10.00
CA ARG A 167 3.25 2.04 9.18
C ARG A 167 3.25 3.57 9.15
N ASP A 168 4.42 4.14 8.95
CA ASP A 168 4.58 5.56 8.63
C ASP A 168 4.16 5.83 7.18
N GLU A 169 3.28 6.80 6.98
CA GLU A 169 2.70 7.09 5.66
C GLU A 169 3.73 7.71 4.70
N TYR A 170 4.64 8.53 5.19
CA TYR A 170 5.64 9.20 4.36
C TYR A 170 6.75 8.25 3.93
N SER A 171 7.45 7.64 4.88
CA SER A 171 8.59 6.76 4.63
C SER A 171 8.21 5.36 4.17
N ARG A 172 6.95 4.96 4.28
CA ARG A 172 6.48 3.60 4.05
C ARG A 172 7.00 2.57 5.06
N TYR A 173 7.73 3.00 6.06
CA TYR A 173 8.33 2.13 7.08
C TYR A 173 7.25 1.40 7.87
N VAL A 174 7.33 0.09 7.93
CA VAL A 174 6.43 -0.77 8.69
C VAL A 174 6.90 -0.82 10.14
N LEU A 175 6.22 -0.06 10.99
CA LEU A 175 6.49 0.05 12.42
C LEU A 175 6.13 -1.24 13.16
N GLU A 176 4.95 -1.80 12.83
CA GLU A 176 4.45 -3.05 13.43
C GLU A 176 3.83 -3.94 12.36
N LEU A 177 4.11 -5.22 12.46
CA LEU A 177 3.44 -6.31 11.77
C LEU A 177 3.31 -7.46 12.78
N ARG A 178 2.21 -7.47 13.53
CA ARG A 178 2.03 -8.35 14.68
C ARG A 178 0.87 -9.31 14.49
N ALA A 179 1.16 -10.60 14.62
CA ALA A 179 0.13 -11.62 14.72
C ALA A 179 -0.70 -11.41 15.98
N MET A 180 -2.01 -11.30 15.82
CA MET A 180 -2.95 -11.22 16.92
C MET A 180 -3.98 -12.34 16.79
N GLU A 181 -4.31 -12.98 17.92
CA GLU A 181 -5.40 -13.96 17.96
C GLU A 181 -6.77 -13.27 17.80
N ASN A 182 -6.85 -12.02 18.26
CA ASN A 182 -8.04 -11.20 18.17
C ASN A 182 -7.68 -9.71 18.27
N GLY A 183 -8.53 -8.87 17.69
CA GLY A 183 -8.39 -7.41 17.70
C GLY A 183 -8.89 -6.73 18.99
N ARG A 184 -8.80 -7.36 20.17
CA ARG A 184 -9.23 -6.75 21.42
C ARG A 184 -8.45 -5.48 21.70
N SER A 185 -9.14 -4.41 22.11
CA SER A 185 -8.56 -3.08 22.34
C SER A 185 -7.36 -3.10 23.30
N GLN A 186 -7.35 -3.97 24.31
CA GLN A 186 -6.23 -4.07 25.26
C GLN A 186 -4.95 -4.59 24.60
N ASN A 187 -5.03 -5.62 23.77
CA ASN A 187 -3.87 -6.18 23.05
C ASN A 187 -3.30 -5.16 22.07
N VAL A 188 -4.19 -4.43 21.39
CA VAL A 188 -3.80 -3.37 20.44
C VAL A 188 -3.15 -2.21 21.20
N ARG A 189 -3.70 -1.81 22.36
CA ARG A 189 -3.12 -0.77 23.19
C ARG A 189 -1.70 -1.12 23.63
N GLN A 190 -1.46 -2.32 24.13
CA GLN A 190 -0.12 -2.79 24.51
C GLN A 190 0.87 -2.78 23.33
N SER A 191 0.40 -3.06 22.10
CA SER A 191 1.23 -2.93 20.92
C SER A 191 1.60 -1.49 20.65
N PHE A 192 0.68 -0.56 20.78
CA PHE A 192 0.96 0.87 20.63
C PHE A 192 1.84 1.43 21.75
N GLU A 193 1.72 0.97 22.99
CA GLU A 193 2.63 1.36 24.07
C GLU A 193 4.08 1.01 23.71
N ARG A 194 4.34 -0.24 23.27
CA ARG A 194 5.67 -0.64 22.81
C ARG A 194 6.16 0.13 21.57
N LEU A 195 5.24 0.47 20.65
CA LEU A 195 5.58 1.28 19.47
C LEU A 195 5.98 2.70 19.89
N PHE A 196 5.22 3.31 20.76
CA PHE A 196 5.48 4.67 21.25
C PHE A 196 6.77 4.75 22.07
N GLU A 197 7.06 3.73 22.89
CA GLU A 197 8.34 3.60 23.62
C GLU A 197 9.53 3.53 22.65
N ARG A 198 9.39 2.78 21.54
CA ARG A 198 10.47 2.56 20.57
C ARG A 198 10.65 3.69 19.58
N HIS A 199 9.56 4.28 19.12
CA HIS A 199 9.55 5.17 17.96
C HIS A 199 9.10 6.61 18.28
N GLY A 200 8.61 6.87 19.50
CA GLY A 200 7.97 8.12 19.88
C GLY A 200 6.54 8.26 19.32
N LEU A 201 5.94 9.42 19.50
CA LEU A 201 4.55 9.68 19.14
C LEU A 201 4.43 10.32 17.74
N PRO A 202 3.50 9.85 16.88
CA PRO A 202 3.18 10.54 15.63
C PRO A 202 2.36 11.82 15.91
N GLN A 203 2.19 12.66 14.89
CA GLN A 203 1.26 13.78 14.97
C GLN A 203 -0.19 13.31 14.83
N ALA A 204 -0.43 12.35 13.93
CA ALA A 204 -1.76 11.78 13.69
C ALA A 204 -1.70 10.27 13.48
N ILE A 205 -2.80 9.60 13.83
CA ILE A 205 -3.04 8.20 13.46
C ILE A 205 -4.28 8.12 12.58
N ARG A 206 -4.10 7.52 11.39
CA ARG A 206 -5.18 7.21 10.45
C ARG A 206 -5.59 5.76 10.60
N SER A 207 -6.89 5.53 10.83
CA SER A 207 -7.48 4.19 10.92
C SER A 207 -8.77 4.10 10.10
N ASP A 208 -9.27 2.89 9.94
CA ASP A 208 -10.64 2.68 9.51
C ASP A 208 -11.65 3.10 10.61
N ASN A 209 -12.95 2.96 10.31
CA ASN A 209 -14.04 3.27 11.23
C ASN A 209 -14.47 2.06 12.07
N GLY A 210 -13.70 0.97 12.03
CA GLY A 210 -14.00 -0.28 12.74
C GLY A 210 -13.43 -0.34 14.16
N ALA A 211 -13.95 -1.27 14.96
CA ALA A 211 -13.35 -1.61 16.25
C ALA A 211 -11.97 -2.29 16.02
N PRO A 212 -10.98 -2.03 16.89
CA PRO A 212 -11.03 -1.27 18.14
C PRO A 212 -10.73 0.23 17.99
N PHE A 213 -10.48 0.72 16.77
CA PHE A 213 -10.00 2.08 16.51
C PHE A 213 -11.14 3.11 16.64
N ALA A 214 -12.35 2.73 16.27
CA ALA A 214 -13.53 3.57 16.31
C ALA A 214 -14.75 2.84 16.89
N SER A 215 -15.76 3.63 17.24
CA SER A 215 -17.08 3.15 17.67
C SER A 215 -18.16 4.05 17.10
N VAL A 216 -18.96 3.54 16.19
CA VAL A 216 -20.00 4.30 15.47
C VAL A 216 -21.05 4.93 16.41
N GLN A 217 -21.27 4.34 17.58
CA GLN A 217 -22.31 4.78 18.53
C GLN A 217 -21.82 5.81 19.55
N THR A 218 -20.52 6.11 19.59
CA THR A 218 -19.94 6.97 20.61
C THR A 218 -19.73 8.40 20.09
N LEU A 219 -19.50 9.31 21.01
CA LEU A 219 -19.22 10.71 20.74
C LEU A 219 -17.96 10.84 19.85
N HIS A 220 -18.06 11.54 18.72
CA HIS A 220 -17.02 11.65 17.70
C HIS A 220 -16.45 10.30 17.22
N GLY A 221 -17.20 9.21 17.35
CA GLY A 221 -16.71 7.87 17.00
C GLY A 221 -15.54 7.39 17.87
N LEU A 222 -15.33 7.98 19.05
CA LEU A 222 -14.22 7.63 19.93
C LEU A 222 -14.40 6.23 20.54
N SER A 223 -13.42 5.37 20.35
CA SER A 223 -13.21 4.17 21.18
C SER A 223 -12.36 4.54 22.43
N ARG A 224 -12.23 3.64 23.39
CA ARG A 224 -11.28 3.83 24.51
C ARG A 224 -9.84 3.97 24.01
N LEU A 225 -9.47 3.25 22.94
CA LEU A 225 -8.14 3.32 22.33
C LEU A 225 -7.90 4.68 21.68
N SER A 226 -8.84 5.16 20.86
CA SER A 226 -8.67 6.45 20.19
C SER A 226 -8.81 7.64 21.16
N ALA A 227 -9.59 7.52 22.25
CA ALA A 227 -9.59 8.49 23.34
C ALA A 227 -8.19 8.59 23.99
N TRP A 228 -7.53 7.46 24.22
CA TRP A 228 -6.17 7.44 24.74
C TRP A 228 -5.17 8.12 23.76
N TRP A 229 -5.28 7.89 22.44
CA TRP A 229 -4.44 8.61 21.48
C TRP A 229 -4.64 10.12 21.53
N VAL A 230 -5.91 10.58 21.64
CA VAL A 230 -6.21 12.01 21.82
C VAL A 230 -5.60 12.55 23.12
N ALA A 231 -5.67 11.79 24.23
CA ALA A 231 -5.05 12.17 25.49
C ALA A 231 -3.52 12.32 25.40
N LEU A 232 -2.86 11.54 24.51
CA LEU A 232 -1.45 11.69 24.17
C LEU A 232 -1.16 12.85 23.21
N GLY A 233 -2.17 13.62 22.82
CA GLY A 233 -2.03 14.72 21.87
C GLY A 233 -1.81 14.24 20.42
N ILE A 234 -2.32 13.06 20.07
CA ILE A 234 -2.30 12.53 18.71
C ILE A 234 -3.63 12.83 18.04
N ASP A 235 -3.58 13.40 16.83
CA ASP A 235 -4.78 13.68 16.05
C ASP A 235 -5.35 12.39 15.44
N LEU A 236 -6.67 12.33 15.32
CA LEU A 236 -7.35 11.20 14.69
C LEU A 236 -7.73 11.53 13.25
N GLU A 237 -7.32 10.68 12.33
CA GLU A 237 -7.79 10.70 10.96
C GLU A 237 -8.62 9.45 10.66
N ARG A 238 -9.77 9.63 10.04
CA ARG A 238 -10.68 8.55 9.68
C ARG A 238 -10.82 8.44 8.17
N GLY A 239 -10.75 7.23 7.64
CA GLY A 239 -11.16 6.96 6.27
C GLY A 239 -12.65 7.27 6.06
N ARG A 240 -13.03 7.73 4.88
CA ARG A 240 -14.43 7.92 4.53
C ARG A 240 -15.15 6.57 4.50
N VAL A 241 -16.37 6.53 5.00
CA VAL A 241 -17.20 5.31 4.97
C VAL A 241 -17.43 4.89 3.51
N GLY A 242 -17.16 3.63 3.21
CA GLY A 242 -17.33 3.08 1.85
C GLY A 242 -16.24 3.49 0.84
N CYS A 243 -15.15 4.13 1.27
CA CYS A 243 -14.04 4.54 0.40
C CYS A 243 -12.76 3.77 0.70
N PRO A 244 -12.62 2.51 0.27
CA PRO A 244 -11.41 1.70 0.51
C PRO A 244 -10.14 2.34 -0.06
N GLN A 245 -10.29 3.20 -1.07
CA GLN A 245 -9.17 3.92 -1.71
C GLN A 245 -8.39 4.80 -0.71
N ASP A 246 -9.00 5.24 0.38
CA ASP A 246 -8.34 6.04 1.42
C ASP A 246 -7.28 5.23 2.17
N ASN A 247 -7.39 3.89 2.13
CA ASN A 247 -6.44 2.95 2.74
C ASN A 247 -5.66 2.09 1.70
N ALA A 248 -5.65 2.50 0.42
CA ALA A 248 -5.05 1.74 -0.69
C ALA A 248 -3.58 1.33 -0.46
N ALA A 249 -2.88 2.06 0.39
CA ALA A 249 -1.50 1.77 0.73
C ALA A 249 -1.38 0.59 1.69
N HIS A 250 -2.31 0.42 2.65
CA HIS A 250 -2.42 -0.77 3.50
C HIS A 250 -2.92 -1.97 2.69
N GLU A 251 -3.91 -1.80 1.84
CA GLU A 251 -4.38 -2.89 0.96
C GLU A 251 -3.23 -3.47 0.13
N ARG A 252 -2.35 -2.61 -0.36
CA ARG A 252 -1.14 -3.05 -1.08
C ARG A 252 -0.17 -3.79 -0.18
N LEU A 253 0.10 -3.28 1.03
CA LEU A 253 0.93 -3.92 2.03
C LEU A 253 0.38 -5.31 2.39
N HIS A 254 -0.91 -5.38 2.71
CA HIS A 254 -1.59 -6.63 3.07
C HIS A 254 -1.54 -7.66 1.96
N ARG A 255 -1.70 -7.21 0.70
CA ARG A 255 -1.55 -8.09 -0.46
C ARG A 255 -0.13 -8.62 -0.59
N ASP A 256 0.89 -7.78 -0.39
CA ASP A 256 2.29 -8.21 -0.47
C ASP A 256 2.59 -9.22 0.65
N VAL A 257 2.15 -8.97 1.89
CA VAL A 257 2.25 -9.92 3.03
C VAL A 257 1.56 -11.25 2.72
N SER A 258 0.30 -11.22 2.20
CA SER A 258 -0.41 -12.45 1.84
C SER A 258 0.34 -13.25 0.79
N LEU A 259 0.79 -12.61 -0.28
CA LEU A 259 1.45 -13.28 -1.39
C LEU A 259 2.83 -13.86 -1.04
N GLU A 260 3.49 -13.28 -0.05
CA GLU A 260 4.86 -13.64 0.32
C GLU A 260 4.93 -14.55 1.55
N LEU A 261 3.91 -14.60 2.41
CA LEU A 261 3.92 -15.41 3.63
C LEU A 261 2.77 -16.42 3.74
N GLU A 262 1.56 -16.09 3.26
CA GLU A 262 0.38 -16.92 3.46
C GLU A 262 0.51 -18.28 2.75
N GLY A 263 0.31 -19.35 3.49
CA GLY A 263 0.41 -20.71 2.96
C GLY A 263 1.84 -21.26 2.85
N LEU A 264 2.87 -20.48 3.20
CA LEU A 264 4.25 -20.96 3.18
C LEU A 264 4.70 -21.57 4.51
N GLY A 265 3.84 -21.55 5.54
CA GLY A 265 4.16 -22.01 6.89
C GLY A 265 4.99 -21.01 7.71
N GLU A 266 5.16 -19.81 7.20
CA GLU A 266 5.93 -18.72 7.81
C GLU A 266 5.04 -17.64 8.45
N GLU A 267 3.75 -17.95 8.67
CA GLU A 267 2.77 -17.04 9.26
C GLU A 267 2.97 -16.84 10.79
N SER A 268 4.08 -17.33 11.32
CA SER A 268 4.48 -17.09 12.72
C SER A 268 4.91 -15.64 12.94
N GLN A 269 4.95 -15.19 14.19
CA GLN A 269 5.46 -13.86 14.51
C GLN A 269 6.90 -13.67 14.01
N GLN A 270 7.72 -14.72 14.07
CA GLN A 270 9.08 -14.68 13.55
C GLN A 270 9.13 -14.44 12.04
N GLY A 271 8.28 -15.12 11.27
CA GLY A 271 8.18 -14.91 9.82
C GLY A 271 7.70 -13.49 9.48
N LEU A 272 6.72 -12.97 10.22
CA LEU A 272 6.25 -11.59 10.08
C LEU A 272 7.36 -10.57 10.39
N ASP A 273 8.17 -10.82 11.43
CA ASP A 273 9.28 -9.95 11.80
C ASP A 273 10.39 -9.96 10.75
N LEU A 274 10.75 -11.14 10.20
CA LEU A 274 11.72 -11.27 9.12
C LEU A 274 11.25 -10.55 7.86
N TRP A 275 9.99 -10.75 7.47
CA TRP A 275 9.38 -10.06 6.34
C TRP A 275 9.39 -8.53 6.53
N ARG A 276 9.03 -8.05 7.73
CA ARG A 276 9.06 -6.62 8.07
C ARG A 276 10.47 -6.05 7.97
N GLN A 277 11.48 -6.80 8.42
CA GLN A 277 12.88 -6.40 8.33
C GLN A 277 13.33 -6.31 6.87
N GLU A 278 13.03 -7.32 6.04
CA GLU A 278 13.32 -7.29 4.61
C GLU A 278 12.61 -6.11 3.92
N PHE A 279 11.32 -5.91 4.21
CA PHE A 279 10.54 -4.81 3.65
C PHE A 279 11.15 -3.45 3.98
N ASN A 280 11.58 -3.25 5.21
CA ASN A 280 12.11 -1.97 5.68
C ASN A 280 13.54 -1.69 5.22
N TYR A 281 14.40 -2.70 5.12
CA TYR A 281 15.84 -2.49 4.96
C TYR A 281 16.43 -3.09 3.69
N GLN A 282 15.66 -3.85 2.92
CA GLN A 282 16.17 -4.49 1.71
C GLN A 282 15.30 -4.23 0.48
N ARG A 283 14.02 -3.86 0.66
CA ARG A 283 13.07 -3.69 -0.44
C ARG A 283 13.10 -2.26 -1.00
N PRO A 284 13.58 -2.03 -2.25
CA PRO A 284 13.54 -0.71 -2.87
C PRO A 284 12.10 -0.28 -3.16
N HIS A 285 11.79 1.00 -2.92
CA HIS A 285 10.47 1.57 -3.16
C HIS A 285 10.50 2.68 -4.21
N GLU A 286 9.77 2.51 -5.31
CA GLU A 286 9.69 3.50 -6.39
C GLU A 286 9.24 4.88 -5.90
N ALA A 287 8.27 4.90 -4.96
CA ALA A 287 7.77 6.15 -4.35
C ALA A 287 8.82 6.88 -3.50
N LEU A 288 9.90 6.20 -3.11
CA LEU A 288 11.04 6.74 -2.35
C LEU A 288 12.29 6.86 -3.22
N GLN A 289 12.13 6.95 -4.55
CA GLN A 289 13.26 6.99 -5.48
C GLN A 289 14.20 5.78 -5.33
N MET A 290 13.62 4.60 -5.16
CA MET A 290 14.31 3.33 -4.93
C MET A 290 15.05 3.21 -3.59
N ARG A 291 14.95 4.19 -2.69
CA ARG A 291 15.47 4.03 -1.32
C ARG A 291 14.65 3.00 -0.54
N PHE A 292 15.28 2.43 0.47
CA PHE A 292 14.60 1.57 1.44
C PHE A 292 13.80 2.43 2.44
N PRO A 293 12.66 1.96 2.95
CA PRO A 293 11.94 2.67 4.00
C PRO A 293 12.80 3.04 5.21
N GLY A 294 13.69 2.15 5.63
CA GLY A 294 14.60 2.37 6.76
C GLY A 294 15.68 3.43 6.53
N GLU A 295 15.97 3.77 5.27
CA GLU A 295 16.88 4.88 4.93
C GLU A 295 16.18 6.26 5.04
N VAL A 296 14.86 6.27 5.10
CA VAL A 296 14.05 7.50 5.13
C VAL A 296 13.46 7.74 6.52
N TYR A 297 13.10 6.65 7.21
CA TYR A 297 12.46 6.71 8.51
C TYR A 297 13.44 7.12 9.61
N GLN A 298 12.96 7.96 10.53
CA GLN A 298 13.63 8.32 11.79
C GLN A 298 12.59 8.34 12.90
N ASN A 299 13.01 8.05 14.12
CA ASN A 299 12.13 8.11 15.29
C ASN A 299 11.58 9.52 15.49
N SER A 300 10.40 9.61 16.08
CA SER A 300 9.77 10.90 16.41
C SER A 300 10.55 11.60 17.53
N SER A 301 10.64 12.92 17.44
CA SER A 301 11.16 13.75 18.53
C SER A 301 10.16 13.90 19.70
N ARG A 302 8.89 13.53 19.48
CA ARG A 302 7.86 13.49 20.53
C ARG A 302 8.01 12.20 21.31
N THR A 303 8.67 12.25 22.45
CA THR A 303 8.87 11.08 23.32
C THR A 303 7.56 10.63 23.96
N PHE A 304 7.46 9.33 24.23
CA PHE A 304 6.35 8.78 24.98
C PHE A 304 6.75 8.65 26.46
N GLU A 305 6.12 9.42 27.32
CA GLU A 305 6.38 9.45 28.76
C GLU A 305 5.35 8.64 29.57
N GLY A 306 4.61 7.76 28.91
CA GLY A 306 3.51 7.01 29.51
C GLY A 306 2.15 7.69 29.28
N THR A 307 1.13 7.08 29.83
CA THR A 307 -0.22 7.67 29.80
C THR A 307 -0.30 8.82 30.81
N PRO A 308 -0.70 10.04 30.40
CA PRO A 308 -0.79 11.16 31.34
C PRO A 308 -1.80 10.85 32.44
N GLU A 309 -1.38 11.04 33.70
CA GLU A 309 -2.26 10.87 34.85
C GLU A 309 -3.32 11.98 34.87
N GLU A 310 -2.97 13.15 34.40
CA GLU A 310 -3.80 14.34 34.42
C GLU A 310 -3.74 15.13 33.13
N LEU A 311 -4.91 15.51 32.60
CA LEU A 311 -5.01 16.38 31.43
C LEU A 311 -5.15 17.83 31.88
N ILE A 312 -4.38 18.70 31.23
CA ILE A 312 -4.32 20.12 31.56
C ILE A 312 -5.27 20.91 30.64
N TYR A 313 -6.09 21.77 31.24
CA TYR A 313 -7.09 22.61 30.55
C TYR A 313 -6.89 24.08 30.92
N PRO A 314 -5.97 24.81 30.27
CA PRO A 314 -5.70 26.21 30.60
C PRO A 314 -6.97 27.06 30.43
N GLY A 315 -7.34 27.79 31.50
CA GLY A 315 -8.51 28.68 31.49
C GLY A 315 -9.89 27.97 31.46
N MET A 316 -9.93 26.65 31.72
CA MET A 316 -11.19 25.88 31.75
C MET A 316 -11.36 25.22 33.10
N ALA A 317 -12.60 25.06 33.55
CA ALA A 317 -12.92 24.27 34.72
C ALA A 317 -12.86 22.79 34.40
N ARG A 318 -12.05 22.02 35.16
CA ARG A 318 -11.90 20.59 34.94
C ARG A 318 -13.04 19.80 35.58
N ARG A 319 -13.51 18.76 34.90
CA ARG A 319 -14.45 17.77 35.46
C ARG A 319 -13.99 16.36 35.12
N GLN A 320 -14.06 15.47 36.11
CA GLN A 320 -13.73 14.05 35.93
C GLN A 320 -14.92 13.31 35.32
N VAL A 321 -14.64 12.46 34.33
CA VAL A 321 -15.63 11.55 33.76
C VAL A 321 -15.62 10.25 34.56
N ASP A 322 -16.75 9.88 35.12
CA ASP A 322 -16.88 8.67 35.94
C ASP A 322 -16.86 7.38 35.08
N GLN A 323 -16.91 6.21 35.73
CA GLN A 323 -16.88 4.90 35.06
C GLN A 323 -18.07 4.65 34.13
N HIS A 324 -19.16 5.40 34.31
CA HIS A 324 -20.35 5.34 33.44
C HIS A 324 -20.27 6.30 32.26
N GLY A 325 -19.23 7.12 32.14
CA GLY A 325 -19.08 8.12 31.10
C GLY A 325 -19.80 9.43 31.36
N GLN A 326 -20.04 9.74 32.61
CA GLN A 326 -20.80 10.92 33.06
C GLN A 326 -19.89 11.93 33.77
N ILE A 327 -20.26 13.20 33.73
CA ILE A 327 -19.70 14.28 34.54
C ILE A 327 -20.76 14.80 35.49
N SER A 328 -20.35 15.30 36.67
CA SER A 328 -21.21 16.03 37.57
C SER A 328 -21.28 17.51 37.18
N TRP A 329 -22.49 18.03 37.03
CA TRP A 329 -22.77 19.42 36.69
C TRP A 329 -24.05 19.89 37.43
N GLN A 330 -23.95 20.94 38.30
CA GLN A 330 -25.09 21.50 39.04
C GLN A 330 -25.99 20.42 39.64
N ASP A 331 -25.41 19.53 40.47
CA ASP A 331 -26.09 18.41 41.15
C ASP A 331 -26.73 17.35 40.24
N GLN A 332 -26.49 17.43 38.93
CA GLN A 332 -26.95 16.43 37.95
C GLN A 332 -25.77 15.65 37.34
N LYS A 333 -26.09 14.47 36.79
CA LYS A 333 -25.16 13.65 36.02
C LYS A 333 -25.45 13.80 34.54
N LEU A 334 -24.48 14.34 33.78
CA LEU A 334 -24.56 14.47 32.32
C LEU A 334 -23.75 13.37 31.66
N PHE A 335 -24.41 12.55 30.85
CA PHE A 335 -23.74 11.51 30.11
C PHE A 335 -23.01 12.11 28.90
N LEU A 336 -21.71 11.86 28.79
CA LEU A 336 -20.89 12.22 27.64
C LEU A 336 -20.60 11.00 26.75
N SER A 337 -19.77 10.09 27.24
CA SER A 337 -19.40 8.86 26.53
C SER A 337 -18.64 7.90 27.44
N ARG A 338 -18.93 6.61 27.33
CA ARG A 338 -18.17 5.55 28.03
C ARG A 338 -16.72 5.42 27.55
N SER A 339 -16.40 5.91 26.35
CA SER A 339 -15.03 5.92 25.86
C SER A 339 -14.12 6.88 26.60
N LEU A 340 -14.70 7.86 27.28
CA LEU A 340 -14.00 8.87 28.08
C LEU A 340 -13.92 8.50 29.57
N ALA A 341 -14.45 7.37 29.98
CA ALA A 341 -14.41 6.94 31.38
C ALA A 341 -12.98 6.93 31.94
N GLY A 342 -12.79 7.58 33.10
CA GLY A 342 -11.48 7.74 33.73
C GLY A 342 -10.68 8.95 33.27
N TRP A 343 -11.08 9.63 32.20
CA TRP A 343 -10.48 10.88 31.76
C TRP A 343 -11.14 12.10 32.38
N SER A 344 -10.47 13.25 32.33
CA SER A 344 -11.09 14.53 32.64
C SER A 344 -11.43 15.29 31.36
N VAL A 345 -12.36 16.24 31.46
CA VAL A 345 -12.74 17.19 30.41
C VAL A 345 -12.64 18.63 30.91
N GLY A 346 -12.37 19.55 30.00
CA GLY A 346 -12.37 20.99 30.28
C GLY A 346 -13.73 21.60 29.95
N LEU A 347 -14.22 22.44 30.85
CA LEU A 347 -15.42 23.24 30.65
C LEU A 347 -15.05 24.70 30.46
N LYS A 348 -15.46 25.29 29.35
CA LYS A 348 -15.21 26.70 29.02
C LYS A 348 -16.53 27.41 28.80
N GLY A 349 -16.69 28.60 29.37
CA GLY A 349 -17.85 29.45 29.09
C GLY A 349 -17.88 29.76 27.58
N GLY A 350 -18.94 29.33 26.91
CA GLY A 350 -19.30 29.74 25.56
C GLY A 350 -20.05 31.06 25.61
N GLY A 351 -20.43 31.69 24.57
CA GLY A 351 -21.27 32.88 24.63
C GLY A 351 -22.71 32.52 25.06
N GLY A 352 -23.28 33.28 25.99
CA GLY A 352 -24.68 33.08 26.47
C GLY A 352 -24.87 31.86 27.40
N ASP A 353 -25.95 31.12 27.20
CA ASP A 353 -26.39 30.02 28.07
C ASP A 353 -25.69 28.68 27.80
N PHE A 354 -24.58 28.67 27.05
CA PHE A 354 -23.88 27.47 26.69
C PHE A 354 -22.49 27.37 27.32
N ILE A 355 -22.11 26.15 27.69
CA ILE A 355 -20.76 25.82 28.17
C ILE A 355 -20.17 24.77 27.23
N GLU A 356 -19.03 25.08 26.64
CA GLU A 356 -18.26 24.18 25.81
C GLU A 356 -17.61 23.09 26.66
N ILE A 357 -17.67 21.85 26.18
CA ILE A 357 -16.96 20.70 26.78
C ILE A 357 -15.84 20.29 25.82
N TRP A 358 -14.62 20.29 26.32
CA TRP A 358 -13.42 19.95 25.58
C TRP A 358 -12.75 18.70 26.14
N PHE A 359 -12.30 17.81 25.23
CA PHE A 359 -11.40 16.72 25.55
C PHE A 359 -10.07 16.98 24.86
N VAL A 360 -9.08 17.43 25.60
CA VAL A 360 -7.79 17.96 25.10
C VAL A 360 -8.04 19.09 24.09
N ARG A 361 -7.97 18.83 22.80
CA ARG A 361 -8.22 19.79 21.69
C ARG A 361 -9.54 19.54 20.95
N LEU A 362 -10.29 18.52 21.36
CA LEU A 362 -11.52 18.12 20.67
C LEU A 362 -12.72 18.72 21.38
N LEU A 363 -13.48 19.57 20.70
CA LEU A 363 -14.77 20.06 21.18
C LEU A 363 -15.78 18.91 21.15
N LEU A 364 -16.21 18.47 22.33
CA LEU A 364 -17.18 17.36 22.46
C LEU A 364 -18.61 17.84 22.21
N GLY A 365 -18.93 19.06 22.61
CA GLY A 365 -20.25 19.65 22.54
C GLY A 365 -20.45 20.76 23.56
N HIS A 366 -21.70 21.01 23.86
CA HIS A 366 -22.10 22.11 24.72
C HIS A 366 -23.09 21.62 25.79
N ILE A 367 -23.00 22.17 26.97
CA ILE A 367 -24.08 22.06 27.99
C ILE A 367 -25.01 23.26 27.78
N ASP A 368 -26.28 22.98 27.55
CA ASP A 368 -27.35 23.98 27.60
C ASP A 368 -27.69 24.19 29.08
N GLN A 369 -27.43 25.36 29.62
CA GLN A 369 -27.64 25.69 31.05
C GLN A 369 -29.12 25.79 31.42
N ASN A 370 -29.99 26.11 30.44
CA ASN A 370 -31.42 26.23 30.68
C ASN A 370 -32.11 24.86 30.82
N ASN A 371 -31.67 23.89 29.98
CA ASN A 371 -32.26 22.53 29.96
C ASN A 371 -31.39 21.50 30.70
N LEU A 372 -30.24 21.91 31.22
CA LEU A 372 -29.23 21.05 31.82
C LEU A 372 -28.94 19.78 30.99
N SER A 373 -28.84 19.96 29.66
CA SER A 373 -28.67 18.88 28.72
C SER A 373 -27.35 19.02 27.93
N PHE A 374 -26.79 17.87 27.51
CA PHE A 374 -25.59 17.83 26.70
C PHE A 374 -25.94 17.77 25.22
N LEU A 375 -25.52 18.77 24.45
CA LEU A 375 -25.66 18.87 23.01
C LEU A 375 -24.33 18.48 22.34
N ARG A 376 -24.35 17.39 21.59
CA ARG A 376 -23.15 16.86 20.91
C ARG A 376 -22.73 17.77 19.76
N ALA A 377 -21.41 18.02 19.60
CA ALA A 377 -20.87 18.80 18.49
C ALA A 377 -20.82 18.03 17.15
N ASP A 378 -20.80 16.69 17.20
CA ASP A 378 -20.74 15.82 16.02
C ASP A 378 -22.09 15.54 15.35
N ILE A 379 -23.18 16.08 15.90
CA ILE A 379 -24.54 15.99 15.32
C ILE A 379 -24.95 17.36 14.82
N PRO A 380 -25.28 17.53 13.53
CA PRO A 380 -25.79 18.82 13.02
C PRO A 380 -27.04 19.27 13.77
N PRO A 381 -27.22 20.58 14.04
CA PRO A 381 -28.36 21.10 14.83
C PRO A 381 -29.74 20.70 14.27
N GLN A 382 -29.84 20.45 12.96
CA GLN A 382 -31.10 20.05 12.31
C GLN A 382 -31.56 18.62 12.66
N GLU A 383 -30.64 17.72 13.02
CA GLU A 383 -30.99 16.33 13.39
C GLU A 383 -31.22 16.18 14.91
N ALA A 384 -30.65 17.07 15.72
CA ALA A 384 -30.86 17.05 17.17
C ALA A 384 -32.33 17.27 17.57
N GLY A 385 -33.04 18.15 16.85
CA GLY A 385 -34.46 18.43 17.08
C GLY A 385 -35.42 17.30 16.69
N GLN A 386 -35.03 16.40 15.79
CA GLN A 386 -35.84 15.26 15.37
C GLN A 386 -35.69 14.05 16.28
N LYS A 387 -34.53 13.83 16.89
CA LYS A 387 -34.30 12.73 17.84
C LYS A 387 -34.95 12.99 19.21
N LEU A 388 -35.04 14.24 19.64
CA LEU A 388 -35.72 14.59 20.87
C LEU A 388 -37.25 14.35 20.78
N ARG A 389 -37.87 14.50 19.59
CA ARG A 389 -39.30 14.22 19.37
C ARG A 389 -39.65 12.73 19.35
N LYS A 390 -38.67 11.82 19.12
CA LYS A 390 -38.90 10.37 19.11
C LYS A 390 -38.67 9.68 20.44
N ILE A 391 -38.21 10.39 21.48
CA ILE A 391 -37.98 9.86 22.82
C ILE A 391 -39.17 10.25 23.75
N VAL A 392 -40.02 11.17 23.32
CA VAL A 392 -41.19 11.70 24.08
C VAL A 392 -42.52 11.15 23.56
N THR A 393 -42.51 10.23 22.60
CA THR A 393 -43.66 9.41 22.20
C THR A 393 -43.34 7.95 22.46
#